data_208ee40ccd7cbe26ab26c0b0382d4989
#
_entry.id   208ee40ccd7cbe26ab26c0b0382d4989
#
_cell.length_a   1.000
_cell.length_b   1.000
_cell.length_c   1.000
_cell.angle_alpha   90.00
_cell.angle_beta   90.00
_cell.angle_gamma   90.00
#
_symmetry.space_group_name_H-M   'P 1'
#
loop_
_entity.id
_entity.type
_entity.pdbx_description
1 polymer ?
#
loop_
_entity_poly.entity_id
_entity_poly.type
_entity_poly.pdbx_seq_one_letter_code
_entity_poly.pdbx_strand_id
1 'polypeptide(L)'
;MREQYRSEDFTESDLSPDPMDQFARWFRQVAAGGVLHEPNAMVVSTATPDGRPSSRTVLLKQYDHRGFVFFTNYGSRKGRELAANPYVSLLFPWHPMARQVIVTGTASRVSREETVGYFRTRPHGSQLGAWASDQSTVIGSREELISRYEELAARYPEGEKVPAPPNWGGFRVVPETIEFWQGHGNRLHDRLRYVREDGSWMVERLCP
;
A
#
# COMPACT_ATOMS: atom_id res chain seq x y z
N MET A 1 1.92 0.04 -28.17
CA MET A 1 0.47 0.16 -28.39
C MET A 1 -0.01 1.46 -27.76
N ARG A 2 -0.81 2.24 -28.44
CA ARG A 2 -1.43 3.48 -27.89
C ARG A 2 -2.92 3.23 -27.82
N GLU A 3 -3.45 3.06 -26.62
CA GLU A 3 -4.89 3.01 -26.40
C GLU A 3 -5.40 4.44 -26.16
N GLN A 4 -6.55 4.77 -26.74
CA GLN A 4 -7.27 6.00 -26.41
C GLN A 4 -8.24 5.69 -25.29
N TYR A 5 -8.05 6.32 -24.14
CA TYR A 5 -8.99 6.23 -23.05
C TYR A 5 -10.32 6.87 -23.43
N ARG A 6 -11.43 6.20 -23.12
CA ARG A 6 -12.80 6.71 -23.24
C ARG A 6 -13.40 6.65 -21.86
N SER A 7 -13.22 7.69 -21.08
CA SER A 7 -13.81 7.83 -19.75
C SER A 7 -14.62 9.11 -19.68
N GLU A 8 -15.56 9.14 -18.74
CA GLU A 8 -16.30 10.35 -18.38
C GLU A 8 -15.34 11.38 -17.79
N ASP A 9 -15.67 12.65 -17.94
CA ASP A 9 -14.90 13.75 -17.36
C ASP A 9 -14.88 13.61 -15.83
N PHE A 10 -13.75 13.97 -15.24
CA PHE A 10 -13.59 14.01 -13.79
C PHE A 10 -13.26 15.43 -13.35
N THR A 11 -14.22 16.06 -12.70
CA THR A 11 -14.18 17.47 -12.35
C THR A 11 -14.17 17.69 -10.84
N GLU A 12 -13.93 18.92 -10.41
CA GLU A 12 -13.96 19.32 -9.02
C GLU A 12 -15.33 19.05 -8.37
N SER A 13 -16.42 19.12 -9.14
CA SER A 13 -17.78 18.81 -8.66
C SER A 13 -17.99 17.33 -8.35
N ASP A 14 -17.13 16.46 -8.89
CA ASP A 14 -17.19 15.01 -8.65
C ASP A 14 -16.40 14.60 -7.40
N LEU A 15 -15.68 15.52 -6.79
CA LEU A 15 -14.87 15.23 -5.61
C LEU A 15 -15.70 15.18 -4.33
N SER A 16 -15.35 14.25 -3.44
CA SER A 16 -15.82 14.29 -2.06
C SER A 16 -15.07 15.40 -1.30
N PRO A 17 -15.69 16.05 -0.30
CA PRO A 17 -14.98 17.03 0.53
C PRO A 17 -13.78 16.43 1.26
N ASP A 18 -13.83 15.14 1.64
CA ASP A 18 -12.74 14.39 2.27
C ASP A 18 -12.09 13.46 1.22
N PRO A 19 -10.75 13.52 1.02
CA PRO A 19 -10.05 12.66 0.07
C PRO A 19 -10.09 11.17 0.43
N MET A 20 -10.30 10.81 1.70
CA MET A 20 -10.43 9.41 2.09
C MET A 20 -11.79 8.85 1.66
N ASP A 21 -12.85 9.66 1.68
CA ASP A 21 -14.15 9.29 1.12
C ASP A 21 -14.09 9.18 -0.40
N GLN A 22 -13.34 10.08 -1.05
CA GLN A 22 -13.07 10.01 -2.49
C GLN A 22 -12.32 8.72 -2.84
N PHE A 23 -11.28 8.38 -2.08
CA PHE A 23 -10.55 7.12 -2.25
C PHE A 23 -11.47 5.91 -2.05
N ALA A 24 -12.26 5.90 -0.99
CA ALA A 24 -13.20 4.82 -0.69
C ALA A 24 -14.24 4.63 -1.82
N ARG A 25 -14.72 5.71 -2.42
CA ARG A 25 -15.64 5.67 -3.56
C ARG A 25 -15.00 5.01 -4.78
N TRP A 26 -13.80 5.45 -5.17
CA TRP A 26 -13.07 4.89 -6.30
C TRP A 26 -12.65 3.45 -6.05
N PHE A 27 -12.15 3.14 -4.86
CA PHE A 27 -11.76 1.79 -4.49
C PHE A 27 -12.95 0.80 -4.59
N ARG A 28 -14.14 1.17 -4.09
CA ARG A 28 -15.35 0.34 -4.24
C ARG A 28 -15.72 0.13 -5.70
N GLN A 29 -15.65 1.15 -6.54
CA GLN A 29 -15.92 1.03 -7.98
C GLN A 29 -14.94 0.07 -8.66
N VAL A 30 -13.66 0.17 -8.35
CA VAL A 30 -12.60 -0.71 -8.88
C VAL A 30 -12.81 -2.15 -8.42
N ALA A 31 -13.11 -2.36 -7.14
CA ALA A 31 -13.36 -3.69 -6.59
C ALA A 31 -14.63 -4.33 -7.18
N ALA A 32 -15.71 -3.55 -7.37
CA ALA A 32 -16.95 -4.02 -7.97
C ALA A 32 -16.81 -4.30 -9.48
N GLY A 33 -15.88 -3.62 -10.16
CA GLY A 33 -15.65 -3.80 -11.60
C GLY A 33 -15.09 -5.17 -11.99
N GLY A 34 -14.52 -5.93 -11.05
CA GLY A 34 -14.04 -7.31 -11.27
C GLY A 34 -12.90 -7.45 -12.28
N VAL A 35 -12.34 -6.35 -12.78
CA VAL A 35 -11.29 -6.35 -13.82
C VAL A 35 -9.86 -6.45 -13.24
N LEU A 36 -9.73 -6.27 -11.93
CA LEU A 36 -8.47 -6.40 -11.20
C LEU A 36 -8.58 -7.56 -10.20
N HIS A 37 -7.62 -8.46 -10.24
CA HIS A 37 -7.56 -9.58 -9.29
C HIS A 37 -7.33 -9.10 -7.85
N GLU A 38 -6.46 -8.09 -7.67
CA GLU A 38 -6.12 -7.50 -6.38
C GLU A 38 -6.27 -5.96 -6.46
N PRO A 39 -7.49 -5.42 -6.32
CA PRO A 39 -7.71 -3.96 -6.39
C PRO A 39 -6.98 -3.19 -5.28
N ASN A 40 -6.62 -3.87 -4.19
CA ASN A 40 -5.86 -3.35 -3.06
C ASN A 40 -4.33 -3.47 -3.23
N ALA A 41 -3.84 -3.99 -4.36
CA ALA A 41 -2.42 -3.95 -4.66
C ALA A 41 -1.98 -2.51 -4.92
N MET A 42 -0.88 -2.11 -4.28
CA MET A 42 -0.29 -0.78 -4.45
C MET A 42 1.23 -0.87 -4.52
N VAL A 43 1.84 0.03 -5.25
CA VAL A 43 3.29 0.21 -5.25
C VAL A 43 3.67 1.14 -4.11
N VAL A 44 4.54 0.67 -3.21
CA VAL A 44 5.14 1.50 -2.15
C VAL A 44 6.55 1.88 -2.59
N SER A 45 6.79 3.18 -2.73
CA SER A 45 8.09 3.76 -3.02
C SER A 45 8.66 4.41 -1.77
N THR A 46 9.87 3.98 -1.40
CA THR A 46 10.63 4.46 -0.25
C THR A 46 12.01 4.92 -0.71
N ALA A 47 12.68 5.73 0.07
CA ALA A 47 14.01 6.21 -0.26
C ALA A 47 14.94 6.13 0.97
N THR A 48 16.22 5.94 0.71
CA THR A 48 17.28 6.12 1.72
C THR A 48 17.41 7.60 2.11
N PRO A 49 18.06 7.93 3.24
CA PRO A 49 18.29 9.34 3.63
C PRO A 49 19.05 10.16 2.58
N ASP A 50 19.90 9.52 1.77
CA ASP A 50 20.61 10.14 0.65
C ASP A 50 19.80 10.19 -0.67
N GLY A 51 18.48 9.85 -0.60
CA GLY A 51 17.53 10.03 -1.70
C GLY A 51 17.49 8.89 -2.72
N ARG A 52 18.10 7.73 -2.49
CA ARG A 52 18.02 6.58 -3.42
C ARG A 52 16.68 5.86 -3.30
N PRO A 53 15.82 5.90 -4.34
CA PRO A 53 14.50 5.30 -4.26
C PRO A 53 14.54 3.78 -4.46
N SER A 54 13.51 3.13 -3.93
CA SER A 54 13.19 1.73 -4.24
C SER A 54 11.68 1.52 -4.20
N SER A 55 11.17 0.60 -5.03
CA SER A 55 9.73 0.35 -5.13
C SER A 55 9.42 -1.15 -5.10
N ARG A 56 8.25 -1.51 -4.61
CA ARG A 56 7.70 -2.88 -4.60
C ARG A 56 6.20 -2.84 -4.44
N THR A 57 5.53 -3.88 -4.92
CA THR A 57 4.11 -4.06 -4.67
C THR A 57 3.89 -4.59 -3.25
N VAL A 58 2.90 -4.03 -2.57
CA VAL A 58 2.34 -4.52 -1.31
C VAL A 58 0.81 -4.43 -1.38
N LEU A 59 0.12 -5.04 -0.43
CA LEU A 59 -1.34 -4.97 -0.35
C LEU A 59 -1.77 -3.96 0.73
N LEU A 60 -2.63 -3.02 0.34
CA LEU A 60 -3.38 -2.21 1.29
C LEU A 60 -4.24 -3.13 2.16
N LYS A 61 -4.19 -2.96 3.48
CA LYS A 61 -4.94 -3.79 4.43
C LYS A 61 -6.03 -3.04 5.18
N GLN A 62 -5.80 -1.76 5.41
CA GLN A 62 -6.77 -0.87 6.05
C GLN A 62 -6.59 0.55 5.51
N TYR A 63 -7.66 1.31 5.48
CA TYR A 63 -7.64 2.75 5.27
C TYR A 63 -8.79 3.38 6.06
N ASP A 64 -8.53 4.49 6.65
CA ASP A 64 -9.48 5.34 7.38
C ASP A 64 -8.97 6.79 7.36
N HIS A 65 -9.66 7.72 8.03
CA HIS A 65 -9.26 9.14 8.09
C HIS A 65 -7.86 9.37 8.71
N ARG A 66 -7.27 8.35 9.36
CA ARG A 66 -5.89 8.40 9.87
C ARG A 66 -4.86 8.03 8.79
N GLY A 67 -5.28 7.47 7.65
CA GLY A 67 -4.41 7.11 6.52
C GLY A 67 -4.48 5.64 6.09
N PHE A 68 -3.45 5.20 5.39
CA PHE A 68 -3.37 3.90 4.70
C PHE A 68 -2.44 2.95 5.45
N VAL A 69 -2.85 1.69 5.66
CA VAL A 69 -2.06 0.71 6.42
C VAL A 69 -1.67 -0.48 5.55
N PHE A 70 -0.39 -0.82 5.60
CA PHE A 70 0.15 -2.07 5.06
C PHE A 70 1.05 -2.75 6.10
N PHE A 71 1.23 -4.07 5.97
CA PHE A 71 2.05 -4.86 6.89
C PHE A 71 3.26 -5.45 6.17
N THR A 72 4.40 -5.49 6.88
CA THR A 72 5.68 -5.97 6.34
C THR A 72 6.62 -6.43 7.45
N ASN A 73 7.78 -7.00 7.07
CA ASN A 73 8.89 -7.20 7.97
C ASN A 73 9.65 -5.87 8.13
N TYR A 74 9.83 -5.41 9.36
CA TYR A 74 10.56 -4.16 9.68
C TYR A 74 12.04 -4.22 9.33
N GLY A 75 12.64 -5.44 9.30
CA GLY A 75 14.00 -5.67 8.83
C GLY A 75 14.15 -5.71 7.30
N SER A 76 13.04 -5.67 6.53
CA SER A 76 13.10 -5.61 5.07
C SER A 76 13.71 -4.29 4.57
N ARG A 77 14.12 -4.24 3.28
CA ARG A 77 14.65 -3.02 2.67
C ARG A 77 13.73 -1.82 2.91
N LYS A 78 12.42 -1.95 2.60
CA LYS A 78 11.45 -0.88 2.83
C LYS A 78 11.30 -0.53 4.32
N GLY A 79 11.34 -1.52 5.20
CA GLY A 79 11.23 -1.29 6.65
C GLY A 79 12.42 -0.50 7.20
N ARG A 80 13.64 -0.80 6.74
CA ARG A 80 14.85 -0.04 7.11
C ARG A 80 14.83 1.37 6.50
N GLU A 81 14.44 1.49 5.23
CA GLU A 81 14.31 2.80 4.56
C GLU A 81 13.31 3.69 5.31
N LEU A 82 12.10 3.19 5.63
CA LEU A 82 11.09 3.95 6.37
C LEU A 82 11.49 4.29 7.81
N ALA A 83 12.32 3.48 8.44
CA ALA A 83 12.86 3.80 9.78
C ALA A 83 13.86 4.95 9.75
N ALA A 84 14.60 5.10 8.63
CA ALA A 84 15.63 6.14 8.45
C ALA A 84 15.07 7.39 7.73
N ASN A 85 14.06 7.22 6.87
CA ASN A 85 13.41 8.29 6.11
C ASN A 85 11.92 7.95 6.01
N PRO A 86 11.02 8.61 6.76
CA PRO A 86 9.61 8.26 6.81
C PRO A 86 8.80 8.70 5.58
N TYR A 87 9.37 9.48 4.67
CA TYR A 87 8.66 9.92 3.46
C TYR A 87 8.41 8.75 2.51
N VAL A 88 7.19 8.68 2.00
CA VAL A 88 6.71 7.54 1.22
C VAL A 88 5.72 7.99 0.15
N SER A 89 5.71 7.28 -0.97
CA SER A 89 4.66 7.37 -1.97
C SER A 89 3.97 6.02 -2.14
N LEU A 90 2.64 6.05 -2.20
CA LEU A 90 1.79 4.91 -2.55
C LEU A 90 1.16 5.19 -3.91
N LEU A 91 1.21 4.22 -4.81
CA LEU A 91 0.56 4.29 -6.11
C LEU A 91 -0.41 3.12 -6.26
N PHE A 92 -1.67 3.42 -6.54
CA PHE A 92 -2.71 2.47 -6.92
C PHE A 92 -2.92 2.52 -8.44
N PRO A 93 -2.33 1.58 -9.22
CA PRO A 93 -2.37 1.61 -10.68
C PRO A 93 -3.60 0.88 -11.22
N TRP A 94 -4.76 1.48 -11.18
CA TRP A 94 -6.02 0.91 -11.66
C TRP A 94 -6.18 1.08 -13.18
N HIS A 95 -5.15 0.68 -13.95
CA HIS A 95 -5.07 0.87 -15.40
C HIS A 95 -6.28 0.38 -16.20
N PRO A 96 -6.89 -0.80 -15.91
CA PRO A 96 -8.06 -1.24 -16.67
C PRO A 96 -9.26 -0.29 -16.61
N MET A 97 -9.31 0.57 -15.59
CA MET A 97 -10.34 1.61 -15.45
C MET A 97 -9.83 3.00 -15.85
N ALA A 98 -8.65 3.07 -16.48
CA ALA A 98 -7.97 4.33 -16.81
C ALA A 98 -7.87 5.26 -15.59
N ARG A 99 -7.59 4.70 -14.39
CA ARG A 99 -7.48 5.43 -13.12
C ARG A 99 -6.16 5.15 -12.43
N GLN A 100 -5.73 6.14 -11.67
CA GLN A 100 -4.59 6.03 -10.78
C GLN A 100 -4.83 6.90 -9.55
N VAL A 101 -4.40 6.43 -8.38
CA VAL A 101 -4.34 7.27 -7.18
C VAL A 101 -2.89 7.29 -6.68
N ILE A 102 -2.36 8.47 -6.41
CA ILE A 102 -1.05 8.67 -5.80
C ILE A 102 -1.24 9.31 -4.43
N VAL A 103 -0.65 8.72 -3.42
CA VAL A 103 -0.62 9.25 -2.06
C VAL A 103 0.82 9.54 -1.70
N THR A 104 1.13 10.76 -1.27
CA THR A 104 2.42 11.08 -0.65
C THR A 104 2.20 11.48 0.80
N GLY A 105 3.15 11.16 1.66
CA GLY A 105 3.06 11.49 3.07
C GLY A 105 4.15 10.80 3.90
N THR A 106 3.89 10.68 5.19
CA THR A 106 4.83 10.10 6.15
C THR A 106 4.31 8.80 6.73
N ALA A 107 5.21 7.83 6.90
CA ALA A 107 4.91 6.52 7.46
C ALA A 107 5.37 6.41 8.93
N SER A 108 4.53 5.86 9.78
CA SER A 108 4.86 5.48 11.14
C SER A 108 4.40 4.06 11.45
N ARG A 109 5.05 3.38 12.40
CA ARG A 109 4.62 2.04 12.81
C ARG A 109 3.28 2.12 13.52
N VAL A 110 2.40 1.15 13.19
CA VAL A 110 1.18 0.95 13.98
C VAL A 110 1.51 0.31 15.33
N SER A 111 0.58 0.33 16.27
CA SER A 111 0.77 -0.28 17.59
C SER A 111 1.04 -1.78 17.50
N ARG A 112 1.68 -2.33 18.54
CA ARG A 112 1.87 -3.79 18.64
C ARG A 112 0.55 -4.51 18.74
N GLU A 113 -0.43 -3.94 19.40
CA GLU A 113 -1.78 -4.47 19.53
C GLU A 113 -2.48 -4.58 18.16
N GLU A 114 -2.46 -3.51 17.37
CA GLU A 114 -3.00 -3.48 16.00
C GLU A 114 -2.28 -4.49 15.10
N THR A 115 -0.96 -4.59 15.23
CA THR A 115 -0.14 -5.59 14.54
C THR A 115 -0.57 -7.02 14.87
N VAL A 116 -0.68 -7.36 16.16
CA VAL A 116 -1.06 -8.71 16.62
C VAL A 116 -2.50 -9.02 16.20
N GLY A 117 -3.40 -8.05 16.32
CA GLY A 117 -4.79 -8.19 15.87
C GLY A 117 -4.87 -8.60 14.40
N TYR A 118 -4.19 -7.85 13.53
CA TYR A 118 -4.16 -8.20 12.11
C TYR A 118 -3.39 -9.51 11.83
N PHE A 119 -2.25 -9.77 12.49
CA PHE A 119 -1.47 -10.99 12.26
C PHE A 119 -2.30 -12.26 12.46
N ARG A 120 -3.18 -12.28 13.47
CA ARG A 120 -4.07 -13.41 13.78
C ARG A 120 -5.10 -13.70 12.69
N THR A 121 -5.48 -12.71 11.88
CA THR A 121 -6.45 -12.89 10.78
C THR A 121 -5.82 -13.48 9.52
N ARG A 122 -4.49 -13.57 9.47
CA ARG A 122 -3.78 -14.11 8.30
C ARG A 122 -3.94 -15.62 8.21
N PRO A 123 -3.98 -16.22 7.00
CA PRO A 123 -3.89 -17.67 6.85
C PRO A 123 -2.69 -18.24 7.59
N HIS A 124 -2.84 -19.41 8.19
CA HIS A 124 -1.80 -20.07 9.02
C HIS A 124 -0.45 -20.16 8.30
N GLY A 125 -0.43 -20.65 7.04
CA GLY A 125 0.80 -20.69 6.24
C GLY A 125 1.46 -19.33 6.02
N SER A 126 0.66 -18.24 5.94
CA SER A 126 1.21 -16.89 5.85
C SER A 126 1.78 -16.38 7.18
N GLN A 127 1.27 -16.88 8.31
CA GLN A 127 1.82 -16.60 9.64
C GLN A 127 3.20 -17.26 9.78
N LEU A 128 3.33 -18.54 9.39
CA LEU A 128 4.59 -19.28 9.37
C LEU A 128 5.61 -18.64 8.43
N GLY A 129 5.20 -18.24 7.21
CA GLY A 129 6.06 -17.56 6.25
C GLY A 129 6.63 -16.24 6.75
N ALA A 130 5.93 -15.54 7.65
CA ALA A 130 6.44 -14.32 8.26
C ALA A 130 7.61 -14.57 9.24
N TRP A 131 7.68 -15.76 9.82
CA TRP A 131 8.78 -16.23 10.67
C TRP A 131 9.94 -16.81 9.83
N ALA A 132 9.62 -17.58 8.79
CA ALA A 132 10.63 -18.25 7.96
C ALA A 132 11.50 -17.28 7.18
N SER A 133 10.96 -16.11 6.82
CA SER A 133 11.60 -15.17 5.90
C SER A 133 12.17 -13.94 6.61
N ASP A 134 13.49 -13.81 6.59
CA ASP A 134 14.18 -12.54 6.84
C ASP A 134 14.12 -11.68 5.58
N GLN A 135 12.96 -11.05 5.36
CA GLN A 135 12.62 -10.39 4.10
C GLN A 135 13.69 -9.41 3.62
N SER A 136 14.09 -9.50 2.36
CA SER A 136 15.11 -8.68 1.68
C SER A 136 16.56 -8.95 2.15
N THR A 137 16.83 -10.03 2.86
CA THR A 137 18.19 -10.50 3.12
C THR A 137 18.62 -11.52 2.06
N VAL A 138 19.93 -11.64 1.88
CA VAL A 138 20.48 -12.68 1.01
C VAL A 138 20.33 -14.03 1.72
N ILE A 139 19.88 -15.04 0.99
CA ILE A 139 19.75 -16.42 1.45
C ILE A 139 20.53 -17.34 0.51
N GLY A 140 21.03 -18.44 1.01
CA GLY A 140 21.87 -19.35 0.23
C GLY A 140 21.11 -20.09 -0.85
N SER A 141 19.87 -20.53 -0.57
CA SER A 141 19.03 -21.22 -1.54
C SER A 141 17.55 -21.15 -1.18
N ARG A 142 16.71 -21.60 -2.09
CA ARG A 142 15.27 -21.75 -1.85
C ARG A 142 15.00 -22.87 -0.84
N GLU A 143 15.77 -23.93 -0.90
CA GLU A 143 15.67 -25.11 -0.02
C GLU A 143 15.87 -24.72 1.44
N GLU A 144 16.80 -23.80 1.71
CA GLU A 144 17.00 -23.25 3.05
C GLU A 144 15.73 -22.55 3.57
N LEU A 145 15.05 -21.76 2.73
CA LEU A 145 13.80 -21.11 3.11
C LEU A 145 12.68 -22.14 3.37
N ILE A 146 12.60 -23.18 2.55
CA ILE A 146 11.62 -24.26 2.70
C ILE A 146 11.89 -25.00 4.01
N SER A 147 13.13 -25.37 4.31
CA SER A 147 13.51 -26.05 5.56
C SER A 147 13.08 -25.25 6.78
N ARG A 148 13.37 -23.94 6.81
CA ARG A 148 12.92 -23.05 7.89
C ARG A 148 11.40 -23.03 8.04
N TYR A 149 10.68 -23.04 6.93
CA TYR A 149 9.22 -23.08 6.94
C TYR A 149 8.69 -24.41 7.50
N GLU A 150 9.26 -25.56 7.11
CA GLU A 150 8.89 -26.90 7.57
C GLU A 150 9.16 -27.08 9.07
N GLU A 151 10.29 -26.58 9.59
CA GLU A 151 10.58 -26.56 11.02
C GLU A 151 9.51 -25.79 11.81
N LEU A 152 9.07 -24.63 11.27
CA LEU A 152 8.01 -23.83 11.87
C LEU A 152 6.65 -24.53 11.78
N ALA A 153 6.35 -25.19 10.67
CA ALA A 153 5.13 -25.98 10.52
C ALA A 153 5.05 -27.16 11.50
N ALA A 154 6.18 -27.81 11.75
CA ALA A 154 6.28 -28.86 12.77
C ALA A 154 6.12 -28.31 14.20
N ARG A 155 6.65 -27.10 14.45
CA ARG A 155 6.56 -26.43 15.76
C ARG A 155 5.17 -25.87 16.06
N TYR A 156 4.46 -25.41 15.04
CA TYR A 156 3.13 -24.81 15.10
C TYR A 156 2.22 -25.52 14.10
N PRO A 157 1.68 -26.71 14.42
CA PRO A 157 0.74 -27.41 13.56
C PRO A 157 -0.52 -26.59 13.30
N GLU A 158 -1.27 -26.98 12.27
CA GLU A 158 -2.53 -26.31 11.94
C GLU A 158 -3.50 -26.34 13.13
N GLY A 159 -4.09 -25.19 13.46
CA GLY A 159 -4.95 -25.00 14.64
C GLY A 159 -4.21 -24.43 15.85
N GLU A 160 -2.90 -24.46 15.89
CA GLU A 160 -2.13 -23.79 16.94
C GLU A 160 -1.93 -22.29 16.68
N LYS A 161 -1.76 -21.53 17.77
CA LYS A 161 -1.55 -20.09 17.71
C LYS A 161 -0.09 -19.79 17.37
N VAL A 162 0.14 -19.20 16.20
CA VAL A 162 1.45 -18.65 15.82
C VAL A 162 1.57 -17.24 16.41
N PRO A 163 2.57 -16.93 17.24
CA PRO A 163 2.79 -15.58 17.74
C PRO A 163 3.27 -14.66 16.59
N ALA A 164 2.90 -13.38 16.64
CA ALA A 164 3.43 -12.41 15.67
C ALA A 164 4.93 -12.17 15.90
N PRO A 165 5.80 -12.26 14.87
CA PRO A 165 7.22 -11.99 15.02
C PRO A 165 7.47 -10.57 15.54
N PRO A 166 8.50 -10.33 16.37
CA PRO A 166 8.80 -9.00 16.90
C PRO A 166 9.21 -8.00 15.81
N ASN A 167 9.83 -8.49 14.74
CA ASN A 167 10.28 -7.72 13.58
C ASN A 167 9.21 -7.59 12.47
N TRP A 168 7.96 -8.01 12.71
CA TRP A 168 6.86 -7.92 11.75
C TRP A 168 5.76 -7.01 12.27
N GLY A 169 5.22 -6.15 11.40
CA GLY A 169 4.13 -5.26 11.77
C GLY A 169 3.71 -4.31 10.65
N GLY A 170 2.82 -3.39 10.99
CA GLY A 170 2.25 -2.43 10.06
C GLY A 170 2.95 -1.09 10.05
N PHE A 171 2.84 -0.42 8.91
CA PHE A 171 3.07 1.01 8.76
C PHE A 171 1.75 1.68 8.40
N ARG A 172 1.46 2.80 9.05
CA ARG A 172 0.40 3.74 8.68
C ARG A 172 1.04 4.91 7.94
N VAL A 173 0.55 5.17 6.74
CA VAL A 173 0.92 6.34 5.95
C VAL A 173 -0.13 7.43 6.20
N VAL A 174 0.29 8.52 6.81
CA VAL A 174 -0.53 9.73 6.98
C VAL A 174 -0.35 10.57 5.73
N PRO A 175 -1.42 10.80 4.94
CA PRO A 175 -1.28 11.50 3.68
C PRO A 175 -1.08 13.01 3.88
N GLU A 176 -0.17 13.58 3.10
CA GLU A 176 0.04 15.01 2.89
C GLU A 176 -0.60 15.45 1.58
N THR A 177 -0.54 14.58 0.54
CA THR A 177 -1.27 14.77 -0.71
C THR A 177 -1.93 13.50 -1.16
N ILE A 178 -3.10 13.62 -1.83
CA ILE A 178 -3.75 12.52 -2.55
C ILE A 178 -4.16 13.02 -3.93
N GLU A 179 -3.55 12.49 -4.98
CA GLU A 179 -3.87 12.81 -6.37
C GLU A 179 -4.74 11.71 -6.98
N PHE A 180 -5.83 12.10 -7.61
CA PHE A 180 -6.72 11.28 -8.42
C PHE A 180 -6.49 11.60 -9.89
N TRP A 181 -6.07 10.61 -10.66
CA TRP A 181 -5.83 10.71 -12.08
C TRP A 181 -6.86 9.89 -12.85
N GLN A 182 -7.53 10.52 -13.83
CA GLN A 182 -8.45 9.88 -14.76
C GLN A 182 -7.95 10.04 -16.19
N GLY A 183 -7.80 8.92 -16.90
CA GLY A 183 -7.30 8.92 -18.27
C GLY A 183 -8.32 9.41 -19.28
N HIS A 184 -7.91 10.29 -20.19
CA HIS A 184 -8.71 10.77 -21.33
C HIS A 184 -7.95 10.64 -22.65
N GLY A 185 -8.70 10.71 -23.76
CA GLY A 185 -8.14 10.80 -25.10
C GLY A 185 -7.21 12.00 -25.26
N ASN A 186 -6.36 11.95 -26.28
CA ASN A 186 -5.43 13.04 -26.63
C ASN A 186 -4.48 13.48 -25.51
N ARG A 187 -4.31 12.65 -24.45
CA ARG A 187 -3.53 12.94 -23.25
C ARG A 187 -4.04 14.11 -22.39
N LEU A 188 -5.27 14.55 -22.58
CA LEU A 188 -5.91 15.58 -21.77
C LEU A 188 -6.52 14.97 -20.50
N HIS A 189 -5.67 14.35 -19.68
CA HIS A 189 -6.08 13.62 -18.47
C HIS A 189 -6.53 14.58 -17.38
N ASP A 190 -7.56 14.19 -16.63
CA ASP A 190 -7.92 14.91 -15.41
C ASP A 190 -7.02 14.51 -14.26
N ARG A 191 -6.46 15.50 -13.59
CA ARG A 191 -5.60 15.33 -12.43
C ARG A 191 -6.06 16.28 -11.33
N LEU A 192 -6.70 15.75 -10.32
CA LEU A 192 -7.17 16.49 -9.16
C LEU A 192 -6.41 16.04 -7.92
N ARG A 193 -5.77 16.97 -7.24
CA ARG A 193 -4.92 16.70 -6.09
C ARG A 193 -5.48 17.41 -4.86
N TYR A 194 -5.68 16.65 -3.79
CA TYR A 194 -5.85 17.21 -2.47
C TYR A 194 -4.48 17.44 -1.84
N VAL A 195 -4.30 18.61 -1.26
CA VAL A 195 -3.12 19.01 -0.50
C VAL A 195 -3.56 19.35 0.90
N ARG A 196 -2.85 18.85 1.90
CA ARG A 196 -3.16 19.12 3.31
C ARG A 196 -2.47 20.41 3.75
N GLU A 197 -3.27 21.42 4.11
CA GLU A 197 -2.79 22.72 4.62
C GLU A 197 -3.54 23.06 5.89
N ASP A 198 -2.82 23.38 6.96
CA ASP A 198 -3.36 23.82 8.26
C ASP A 198 -4.51 22.93 8.81
N GLY A 199 -4.42 21.62 8.57
CA GLY A 199 -5.42 20.64 9.01
C GLY A 199 -6.63 20.48 8.08
N SER A 200 -6.73 21.26 7.01
CA SER A 200 -7.77 21.22 5.99
C SER A 200 -7.24 20.64 4.68
N TRP A 201 -8.15 20.26 3.78
CA TRP A 201 -7.81 19.81 2.45
C TRP A 201 -8.15 20.89 1.40
N MET A 202 -7.13 21.29 0.65
CA MET A 202 -7.28 22.14 -0.53
C MET A 202 -7.25 21.27 -1.78
N VAL A 203 -7.99 21.66 -2.82
CA VAL A 203 -8.03 20.96 -4.11
C VAL A 203 -7.33 21.78 -5.16
N GLU A 204 -6.48 21.11 -5.94
CA GLU A 204 -5.76 21.69 -7.08
C GLU A 204 -5.99 20.84 -8.32
N ARG A 205 -6.09 21.49 -9.49
CA ARG A 205 -6.04 20.83 -10.79
C ARG A 205 -4.62 20.91 -11.34
N LEU A 206 -4.07 19.77 -11.75
CA LEU A 206 -2.74 19.69 -12.35
C LEU A 206 -2.84 19.53 -13.87
N CYS A 207 -1.89 20.13 -14.58
CA CYS A 207 -1.72 19.84 -16.00
C CYS A 207 -1.32 18.37 -16.20
N PRO A 208 -1.87 17.68 -17.22
CA PRO A 208 -1.53 16.30 -17.55
C PRO A 208 -0.12 16.13 -18.12
#